data_2148d9014520da89e99b3f7ca6c242d4
#
_entry.id   2148d9014520da89e99b3f7ca6c242d4
#
_cell.length_a   1.000
_cell.length_b   1.000
_cell.length_c   1.000
_cell.angle_alpha   90.00
_cell.angle_beta   90.00
_cell.angle_gamma   90.00
#
_symmetry.space_group_name_H-M   'P 1'
#
loop_
_entity.id
_entity.type
_entity.pdbx_description
1 polymer ?
#
loop_
_entity_poly.entity_id
_entity_poly.type
_entity_poly.pdbx_seq_one_letter_code
_entity_poly.pdbx_strand_id
1 'polypeptide(L)'
;MYDINKVREDFPILSRTVYGKPLVYFDNGATTQKPLCVLDAMREEYLNVNANVHRGVHWMSQQATDLHEAARETVRKFINARSTTEIVFTRGTTESLNLVASSFTEGCMQTGDEVIVSTMEHHSNIVPWQLQEQRKGIVLKVIPMTDEGVLDQQAYEQLFSERTKLVSVTQVSNVLGTINPVKEMIRIAHEHGVPVMIDGAQSVPHFAVDVQDLDCDFLAFSGHKVYGPTGVGVLYGKEEWLDKMPPYQGGGEMIEHVSFEKTTFERPPLKFEAGTPDYVATHGLAKALDYVSALGMDNIFAHEQDLTHYALQQLREVEGMHIYGHAGDSGDAVISFNVGNIHHMDLGTLLDQLGIAVRTGHHCAQPLMDRLGVLGTVRASFGLYNTREEVDALVAGIKRVSMMF
;
A
#
# COMPACT_ATOMS: atom_id res chain seq x y z
N MET A 1 -2.85 0.46 -27.15
CA MET A 1 -3.64 -0.73 -26.69
C MET A 1 -2.74 -1.53 -25.78
N TYR A 2 -3.19 -1.86 -24.58
CA TYR A 2 -2.47 -2.65 -23.60
C TYR A 2 -2.25 -4.09 -24.12
N ASP A 3 -1.00 -4.44 -24.42
CA ASP A 3 -0.64 -5.76 -24.94
C ASP A 3 -0.12 -6.63 -23.78
N ILE A 4 -1.00 -7.43 -23.21
CA ILE A 4 -0.70 -8.26 -22.04
C ILE A 4 0.44 -9.26 -22.30
N ASN A 5 0.56 -9.79 -23.50
CA ASN A 5 1.60 -10.78 -23.82
C ASN A 5 2.98 -10.11 -23.77
N LYS A 6 3.09 -8.91 -24.36
CA LYS A 6 4.32 -8.11 -24.32
C LYS A 6 4.68 -7.69 -22.90
N VAL A 7 3.68 -7.29 -22.09
CA VAL A 7 3.90 -6.95 -20.67
C VAL A 7 4.46 -8.14 -19.90
N ARG A 8 3.92 -9.34 -20.11
CA ARG A 8 4.38 -10.56 -19.40
C ARG A 8 5.83 -10.95 -19.72
N GLU A 9 6.35 -10.59 -20.90
CA GLU A 9 7.77 -10.82 -21.25
C GLU A 9 8.72 -10.06 -20.32
N ASP A 10 8.31 -8.92 -19.78
CA ASP A 10 9.10 -8.14 -18.81
C ASP A 10 9.18 -8.81 -17.42
N PHE A 11 8.39 -9.85 -17.15
CA PHE A 11 8.31 -10.56 -15.87
C PHE A 11 8.69 -12.06 -16.00
N PRO A 12 9.99 -12.40 -16.12
CA PRO A 12 10.43 -13.79 -16.39
C PRO A 12 9.96 -14.82 -15.36
N ILE A 13 9.69 -14.39 -14.13
CA ILE A 13 9.20 -15.26 -13.05
C ILE A 13 7.85 -15.90 -13.39
N LEU A 14 7.02 -15.26 -14.21
CA LEU A 14 5.70 -15.76 -14.59
C LEU A 14 5.77 -16.97 -15.52
N SER A 15 6.93 -17.25 -16.12
CA SER A 15 7.17 -18.44 -16.94
C SER A 15 7.60 -19.68 -16.14
N ARG A 16 7.71 -19.55 -14.80
CA ARG A 16 8.11 -20.67 -13.94
C ARG A 16 7.03 -21.74 -13.83
N THR A 17 7.50 -22.94 -13.51
CA THR A 17 6.61 -24.04 -13.09
C THR A 17 6.75 -24.29 -11.60
N VAL A 18 5.63 -24.58 -10.94
CA VAL A 18 5.53 -24.95 -9.51
C VAL A 18 4.84 -26.31 -9.45
N TYR A 19 5.47 -27.28 -8.82
CA TYR A 19 5.00 -28.70 -8.79
C TYR A 19 4.70 -29.29 -10.19
N GLY A 20 5.48 -28.86 -11.20
CA GLY A 20 5.29 -29.27 -12.60
C GLY A 20 4.07 -28.64 -13.30
N LYS A 21 3.47 -27.61 -12.71
CA LYS A 21 2.36 -26.82 -13.27
C LYS A 21 2.81 -25.41 -13.60
N PRO A 22 2.23 -24.76 -14.62
CA PRO A 22 2.47 -23.32 -14.83
C PRO A 22 2.12 -22.53 -13.57
N LEU A 23 2.94 -21.53 -13.23
CA LEU A 23 2.64 -20.61 -12.13
C LEU A 23 1.47 -19.72 -12.49
N VAL A 24 0.45 -19.70 -11.64
CA VAL A 24 -0.62 -18.70 -11.60
C VAL A 24 -0.44 -17.88 -10.32
N TYR A 25 -0.09 -16.59 -10.43
CA TYR A 25 0.25 -15.76 -9.28
C TYR A 25 -0.83 -14.72 -8.99
N PHE A 26 -1.61 -14.95 -7.94
CA PHE A 26 -2.71 -14.11 -7.48
C PHE A 26 -2.53 -13.60 -6.04
N ASP A 27 -1.29 -13.43 -5.59
CA ASP A 27 -0.98 -12.82 -4.28
C ASP A 27 -0.36 -11.41 -4.43
N ASN A 28 -0.79 -10.66 -5.45
CA ASN A 28 -0.28 -9.32 -5.76
C ASN A 28 -0.57 -8.29 -4.65
N GLY A 29 -1.68 -8.41 -3.96
CA GLY A 29 -2.01 -7.56 -2.81
C GLY A 29 -1.07 -7.73 -1.61
N ALA A 30 -0.27 -8.82 -1.58
CA ALA A 30 0.82 -8.99 -0.62
C ALA A 30 2.14 -8.42 -1.15
N THR A 31 2.52 -8.78 -2.38
CA THR A 31 3.66 -8.23 -3.13
C THR A 31 3.52 -8.53 -4.60
N THR A 32 3.85 -7.59 -5.48
CA THR A 32 3.85 -7.81 -6.93
C THR A 32 5.16 -8.43 -7.40
N GLN A 33 5.19 -9.01 -8.60
CA GLN A 33 6.42 -9.42 -9.27
C GLN A 33 7.16 -8.18 -9.82
N LYS A 34 8.45 -8.33 -10.14
CA LYS A 34 9.32 -7.21 -10.53
C LYS A 34 9.68 -7.32 -12.02
N PRO A 35 9.50 -6.24 -12.80
CA PRO A 35 9.94 -6.24 -14.19
C PRO A 35 11.46 -6.19 -14.29
N LEU A 36 12.01 -6.70 -15.38
CA LEU A 36 13.46 -6.74 -15.63
C LEU A 36 14.12 -5.36 -15.49
N CYS A 37 13.48 -4.29 -15.96
CA CYS A 37 14.04 -2.94 -15.89
C CYS A 37 14.34 -2.48 -14.45
N VAL A 38 13.56 -2.92 -13.48
CA VAL A 38 13.79 -2.65 -12.04
C VAL A 38 14.99 -3.43 -11.54
N LEU A 39 15.06 -4.73 -11.86
CA LEU A 39 16.16 -5.61 -11.43
C LEU A 39 17.48 -5.17 -12.04
N ASP A 40 17.49 -4.82 -13.32
CA ASP A 40 18.66 -4.35 -14.03
C ASP A 40 19.15 -3.00 -13.50
N ALA A 41 18.26 -2.05 -13.23
CA ALA A 41 18.63 -0.75 -12.66
C ALA A 41 19.32 -0.90 -11.30
N MET A 42 18.78 -1.72 -10.41
CA MET A 42 19.40 -1.98 -9.11
C MET A 42 20.76 -2.68 -9.24
N ARG A 43 20.85 -3.66 -10.13
CA ARG A 43 22.10 -4.36 -10.41
C ARG A 43 23.16 -3.42 -10.97
N GLU A 44 22.82 -2.59 -11.95
CA GLU A 44 23.74 -1.66 -12.59
C GLU A 44 24.24 -0.59 -11.61
N GLU A 45 23.39 -0.11 -10.70
CA GLU A 45 23.82 0.84 -9.67
C GLU A 45 24.86 0.23 -8.73
N TYR A 46 24.63 -0.99 -8.21
CA TYR A 46 25.63 -1.69 -7.39
C TYR A 46 26.94 -1.96 -8.12
N LEU A 47 26.88 -2.25 -9.41
CA LEU A 47 28.09 -2.59 -10.18
C LEU A 47 28.93 -1.36 -10.57
N ASN A 48 28.28 -0.18 -10.76
CA ASN A 48 28.93 0.94 -11.42
C ASN A 48 29.06 2.22 -10.58
N VAL A 49 28.12 2.47 -9.63
CA VAL A 49 28.07 3.75 -8.90
C VAL A 49 27.80 3.60 -7.39
N ASN A 50 28.00 2.42 -6.84
CA ASN A 50 27.74 2.15 -5.44
C ASN A 50 28.61 2.99 -4.49
N ALA A 51 27.99 3.99 -3.85
CA ALA A 51 28.62 4.86 -2.87
C ALA A 51 27.57 5.48 -1.95
N ASN A 52 27.98 5.88 -0.72
CA ASN A 52 27.07 6.61 0.16
C ASN A 52 26.64 7.96 -0.47
N VAL A 53 25.41 8.34 -0.26
CA VAL A 53 24.79 9.54 -0.84
C VAL A 53 25.04 10.79 0.02
N HIS A 54 24.81 11.97 -0.54
CA HIS A 54 24.82 13.34 0.03
C HIS A 54 26.19 13.84 0.53
N ARG A 55 26.96 13.08 1.31
CA ARG A 55 28.16 13.60 2.01
C ARG A 55 29.49 13.30 1.34
N GLY A 56 29.52 12.44 0.33
CA GLY A 56 30.76 12.13 -0.37
C GLY A 56 31.10 13.22 -1.39
N VAL A 57 32.41 13.61 -1.43
CA VAL A 57 32.91 14.63 -2.37
C VAL A 57 33.50 14.01 -3.66
N HIS A 58 33.41 12.69 -3.80
CA HIS A 58 33.93 11.99 -4.96
C HIS A 58 32.83 11.65 -5.99
N TRP A 59 33.25 11.41 -7.24
CA TRP A 59 32.34 11.24 -8.37
C TRP A 59 31.26 10.16 -8.15
N MET A 60 31.59 8.98 -7.61
CA MET A 60 30.60 7.92 -7.38
C MET A 60 29.51 8.34 -6.38
N SER A 61 29.89 9.03 -5.29
CA SER A 61 28.91 9.55 -4.33
C SER A 61 27.98 10.58 -4.96
N GLN A 62 28.51 11.43 -5.84
CA GLN A 62 27.68 12.40 -6.57
C GLN A 62 26.70 11.67 -7.49
N GLN A 63 27.13 10.65 -8.24
CA GLN A 63 26.24 9.88 -9.11
C GLN A 63 25.15 9.14 -8.33
N ALA A 64 25.51 8.50 -7.20
CA ALA A 64 24.55 7.82 -6.34
C ALA A 64 23.51 8.82 -5.75
N THR A 65 23.98 10.01 -5.33
CA THR A 65 23.11 11.09 -4.86
C THR A 65 22.16 11.56 -5.95
N ASP A 66 22.66 11.78 -7.16
CA ASP A 66 21.85 12.23 -8.30
C ASP A 66 20.75 11.20 -8.63
N LEU A 67 21.05 9.90 -8.58
CA LEU A 67 20.07 8.83 -8.79
C LEU A 67 19.01 8.79 -7.67
N HIS A 68 19.44 8.94 -6.41
CA HIS A 68 18.54 8.95 -5.26
C HIS A 68 17.57 10.14 -5.29
N GLU A 69 18.09 11.34 -5.56
CA GLU A 69 17.25 12.55 -5.63
C GLU A 69 16.39 12.59 -6.91
N ALA A 70 16.86 12.05 -8.03
CA ALA A 70 16.03 11.82 -9.22
C ALA A 70 14.87 10.86 -8.92
N ALA A 71 15.10 9.84 -8.09
CA ALA A 71 14.03 8.95 -7.65
C ALA A 71 12.96 9.70 -6.82
N ARG A 72 13.36 10.62 -5.95
CA ARG A 72 12.43 11.48 -5.20
C ARG A 72 11.58 12.35 -6.14
N GLU A 73 12.20 12.92 -7.16
CA GLU A 73 11.49 13.70 -8.19
C GLU A 73 10.52 12.83 -9.01
N THR A 74 10.89 11.58 -9.32
CA THR A 74 9.98 10.62 -9.98
C THR A 74 8.75 10.35 -9.12
N VAL A 75 8.95 10.09 -7.82
CA VAL A 75 7.84 9.91 -6.87
C VAL A 75 6.95 11.15 -6.82
N ARG A 76 7.56 12.35 -6.67
CA ARG A 76 6.83 13.61 -6.65
C ARG A 76 5.90 13.77 -7.85
N LYS A 77 6.43 13.50 -9.05
CA LYS A 77 5.64 13.57 -10.29
C LYS A 77 4.54 12.53 -10.34
N PHE A 78 4.85 11.30 -9.93
CA PHE A 78 3.94 10.16 -10.00
C PHE A 78 2.66 10.37 -9.19
N ILE A 79 2.76 10.96 -7.98
CA ILE A 79 1.60 11.27 -7.14
C ILE A 79 1.16 12.74 -7.25
N ASN A 80 1.75 13.53 -8.16
CA ASN A 80 1.49 14.95 -8.34
C ASN A 80 1.69 15.80 -7.06
N ALA A 81 2.72 15.52 -6.25
CA ALA A 81 3.08 16.38 -5.12
C ALA A 81 3.68 17.71 -5.59
N ARG A 82 3.56 18.76 -4.77
CA ARG A 82 4.02 20.13 -5.11
C ARG A 82 5.55 20.23 -5.12
N SER A 83 6.19 19.59 -4.15
CA SER A 83 7.63 19.68 -3.92
C SER A 83 8.22 18.34 -3.52
N THR A 84 9.51 18.14 -3.80
CA THR A 84 10.29 17.03 -3.27
C THR A 84 10.45 17.08 -1.76
N THR A 85 10.29 18.25 -1.14
CA THR A 85 10.29 18.42 0.33
C THR A 85 9.12 17.68 1.00
N GLU A 86 8.06 17.38 0.26
CA GLU A 86 6.88 16.62 0.71
C GLU A 86 7.05 15.10 0.59
N ILE A 87 8.19 14.62 0.05
CA ILE A 87 8.44 13.19 -0.21
C ILE A 87 9.51 12.67 0.76
N VAL A 88 9.11 11.79 1.67
CA VAL A 88 10.01 11.12 2.63
C VAL A 88 10.12 9.65 2.23
N PHE A 89 11.35 9.17 2.05
CA PHE A 89 11.59 7.75 1.85
C PHE A 89 11.58 6.99 3.18
N THR A 90 10.89 5.85 3.18
CA THR A 90 10.74 4.96 4.32
C THR A 90 11.00 3.51 3.87
N ARG A 91 10.92 2.56 4.78
CA ARG A 91 11.02 1.13 4.44
C ARG A 91 9.72 0.53 3.90
N GLY A 92 8.63 1.27 3.90
CA GLY A 92 7.31 0.85 3.42
C GLY A 92 6.17 1.56 4.16
N THR A 93 4.94 1.29 3.74
CA THR A 93 3.72 1.87 4.32
C THR A 93 3.67 1.73 5.84
N THR A 94 4.06 0.58 6.38
CA THR A 94 4.07 0.36 7.84
C THR A 94 4.96 1.36 8.56
N GLU A 95 6.16 1.64 8.06
CA GLU A 95 7.02 2.66 8.67
C GLU A 95 6.46 4.06 8.49
N SER A 96 5.92 4.39 7.32
CA SER A 96 5.27 5.68 7.06
C SER A 96 4.13 5.97 8.04
N LEU A 97 3.25 4.98 8.28
CA LEU A 97 2.16 5.08 9.25
C LEU A 97 2.68 5.22 10.69
N ASN A 98 3.72 4.46 11.08
CA ASN A 98 4.35 4.58 12.40
C ASN A 98 5.03 5.95 12.59
N LEU A 99 5.67 6.49 11.55
CA LEU A 99 6.28 7.81 11.58
C LEU A 99 5.21 8.88 11.85
N VAL A 100 4.12 8.88 11.07
CA VAL A 100 3.03 9.85 11.29
C VAL A 100 2.41 9.63 12.66
N ALA A 101 2.08 8.38 13.05
CA ALA A 101 1.49 8.10 14.36
C ALA A 101 2.36 8.60 15.51
N SER A 102 3.68 8.39 15.44
CA SER A 102 4.60 8.82 16.48
C SER A 102 4.82 10.35 16.48
N SER A 103 5.26 10.89 15.34
CA SER A 103 5.68 12.30 15.26
C SER A 103 4.49 13.25 15.28
N PHE A 104 3.36 12.90 14.67
CA PHE A 104 2.16 13.73 14.72
C PHE A 104 1.58 13.76 16.15
N THR A 105 1.49 12.60 16.80
CA THR A 105 1.02 12.54 18.19
C THR A 105 1.93 13.34 19.12
N GLU A 106 3.25 13.23 18.95
CA GLU A 106 4.20 13.97 19.79
C GLU A 106 4.09 15.49 19.59
N GLY A 107 4.03 15.94 18.34
CA GLY A 107 4.07 17.37 18.00
C GLY A 107 2.73 18.09 17.99
N CYS A 108 1.62 17.38 17.74
CA CYS A 108 0.33 17.99 17.42
C CYS A 108 -0.84 17.52 18.31
N MET A 109 -0.64 16.55 19.23
CA MET A 109 -1.74 16.00 20.02
C MET A 109 -1.45 16.06 21.52
N GLN A 110 -2.52 16.01 22.32
CA GLN A 110 -2.52 15.94 23.78
C GLN A 110 -3.30 14.72 24.26
N THR A 111 -3.15 14.35 25.54
CA THR A 111 -3.94 13.30 26.18
C THR A 111 -5.44 13.57 26.02
N GLY A 112 -6.18 12.56 25.56
CA GLY A 112 -7.60 12.62 25.28
C GLY A 112 -7.97 13.15 23.90
N ASP A 113 -6.99 13.57 23.07
CA ASP A 113 -7.26 13.86 21.65
C ASP A 113 -7.54 12.58 20.88
N GLU A 114 -8.27 12.69 19.77
CA GLU A 114 -8.88 11.59 19.07
C GLU A 114 -8.28 11.41 17.68
N VAL A 115 -8.10 10.14 17.28
CA VAL A 115 -7.80 9.73 15.91
C VAL A 115 -8.94 8.87 15.40
N ILE A 116 -9.43 9.16 14.20
CA ILE A 116 -10.46 8.36 13.53
C ILE A 116 -9.78 7.42 12.54
N VAL A 117 -10.06 6.11 12.65
CA VAL A 117 -9.69 5.06 11.69
C VAL A 117 -10.93 4.32 11.22
N SER A 118 -10.81 3.38 10.27
CA SER A 118 -11.96 2.59 9.83
C SER A 118 -11.88 1.13 10.28
N THR A 119 -13.02 0.42 10.23
CA THR A 119 -13.09 -1.04 10.42
C THR A 119 -12.30 -1.81 9.35
N MET A 120 -12.00 -1.19 8.20
CA MET A 120 -11.30 -1.84 7.08
C MET A 120 -9.78 -1.74 7.14
N GLU A 121 -9.21 -1.14 8.19
CA GLU A 121 -7.78 -0.86 8.21
C GLU A 121 -6.92 -2.13 8.31
N HIS A 122 -5.81 -2.11 7.57
CA HIS A 122 -4.71 -3.03 7.81
C HIS A 122 -4.10 -2.81 9.21
N HIS A 123 -3.56 -3.84 9.85
CA HIS A 123 -2.93 -3.72 11.18
C HIS A 123 -1.91 -2.58 11.28
N SER A 124 -1.20 -2.26 10.19
CA SER A 124 -0.25 -1.14 10.15
C SER A 124 -0.89 0.24 10.31
N ASN A 125 -2.21 0.35 10.13
CA ASN A 125 -2.96 1.59 10.39
C ASN A 125 -3.89 1.50 11.61
N ILE A 126 -3.72 0.48 12.44
CA ILE A 126 -4.41 0.32 13.75
C ILE A 126 -3.38 0.33 14.88
N VAL A 127 -2.43 -0.61 14.82
CA VAL A 127 -1.49 -0.88 15.92
C VAL A 127 -0.62 0.35 16.27
N PRO A 128 -0.09 1.14 15.33
CA PRO A 128 0.65 2.34 15.68
C PRO A 128 -0.15 3.32 16.53
N TRP A 129 -1.44 3.50 16.25
CA TRP A 129 -2.34 4.37 17.01
C TRP A 129 -2.63 3.80 18.41
N GLN A 130 -2.85 2.48 18.52
CA GLN A 130 -2.99 1.82 19.83
C GLN A 130 -1.73 1.97 20.69
N LEU A 131 -0.54 1.97 20.08
CA LEU A 131 0.70 2.28 20.80
C LEU A 131 0.70 3.73 21.31
N GLN A 132 0.12 4.68 20.58
CA GLN A 132 0.00 6.06 21.05
C GLN A 132 -1.11 6.21 22.12
N GLU A 133 -2.20 5.44 22.07
CA GLU A 133 -3.16 5.36 23.18
C GLU A 133 -2.44 4.99 24.49
N GLN A 134 -1.58 3.96 24.44
CA GLN A 134 -0.83 3.50 25.62
C GLN A 134 0.23 4.51 26.10
N ARG A 135 0.91 5.22 25.17
CA ARG A 135 2.03 6.11 25.48
C ARG A 135 1.60 7.52 25.86
N LYS A 136 0.60 8.05 25.20
CA LYS A 136 0.19 9.47 25.29
C LYS A 136 -1.27 9.65 25.71
N GLY A 137 -2.06 8.57 25.75
CA GLY A 137 -3.46 8.61 26.17
C GLY A 137 -4.37 9.27 25.14
N ILE A 138 -4.06 9.16 23.86
CA ILE A 138 -5.01 9.50 22.79
C ILE A 138 -6.16 8.49 22.76
N VAL A 139 -7.22 8.79 22.01
CA VAL A 139 -8.40 7.92 21.91
C VAL A 139 -8.60 7.54 20.44
N LEU A 140 -8.78 6.25 20.18
CA LEU A 140 -9.06 5.73 18.86
C LEU A 140 -10.56 5.61 18.63
N LYS A 141 -11.08 6.24 17.57
CA LYS A 141 -12.47 6.12 17.11
C LYS A 141 -12.52 5.35 15.80
N VAL A 142 -13.56 4.54 15.61
CA VAL A 142 -13.65 3.63 14.47
C VAL A 142 -14.89 3.91 13.64
N ILE A 143 -14.73 4.17 12.35
CA ILE A 143 -15.81 4.26 11.37
C ILE A 143 -16.36 2.85 11.14
N PRO A 144 -17.65 2.60 11.41
CA PRO A 144 -18.25 1.30 11.15
C PRO A 144 -18.39 1.02 9.65
N MET A 145 -18.56 -0.26 9.34
CA MET A 145 -18.81 -0.76 8.00
C MET A 145 -20.22 -1.36 7.92
N THR A 146 -20.92 -1.14 6.81
CA THR A 146 -22.21 -1.78 6.50
C THR A 146 -22.02 -3.26 6.14
N ASP A 147 -23.11 -4.02 6.05
CA ASP A 147 -23.06 -5.44 5.67
C ASP A 147 -22.64 -5.64 4.20
N GLU A 148 -22.81 -4.61 3.37
CA GLU A 148 -22.36 -4.57 1.97
C GLU A 148 -20.85 -4.36 1.83
N GLY A 149 -20.12 -4.13 2.92
CA GLY A 149 -18.68 -3.93 2.89
C GLY A 149 -18.26 -2.52 2.46
N VAL A 150 -19.04 -1.50 2.79
CA VAL A 150 -18.74 -0.07 2.59
C VAL A 150 -18.73 0.69 3.92
N LEU A 151 -17.92 1.76 4.01
CA LEU A 151 -17.86 2.57 5.22
C LEU A 151 -19.15 3.39 5.39
N ASP A 152 -19.69 3.43 6.61
CA ASP A 152 -20.86 4.23 6.97
C ASP A 152 -20.47 5.71 7.05
N GLN A 153 -20.79 6.46 5.99
CA GLN A 153 -20.47 7.89 5.89
C GLN A 153 -21.26 8.74 6.91
N GLN A 154 -22.48 8.35 7.25
CA GLN A 154 -23.24 9.08 8.26
C GLN A 154 -22.65 8.91 9.66
N ALA A 155 -22.23 7.69 9.99
CA ALA A 155 -21.53 7.44 11.25
C ALA A 155 -20.17 8.17 11.27
N TYR A 156 -19.45 8.22 10.12
CA TYR A 156 -18.20 8.97 10.00
C TYR A 156 -18.37 10.45 10.39
N GLU A 157 -19.37 11.14 9.83
CA GLU A 157 -19.65 12.54 10.15
C GLU A 157 -19.94 12.78 11.64
N GLN A 158 -20.56 11.80 12.30
CA GLN A 158 -20.91 11.88 13.73
C GLN A 158 -19.72 11.62 14.67
N LEU A 159 -18.60 11.08 14.17
CA LEU A 159 -17.42 10.80 15.01
C LEU A 159 -16.62 12.06 15.35
N PHE A 160 -16.77 13.16 14.59
CA PHE A 160 -15.98 14.36 14.83
C PHE A 160 -16.37 15.07 16.13
N SER A 161 -15.36 15.54 16.85
CA SER A 161 -15.48 16.38 18.04
C SER A 161 -14.35 17.42 18.05
N GLU A 162 -14.37 18.35 18.99
CA GLU A 162 -13.28 19.33 19.19
C GLU A 162 -11.92 18.67 19.49
N ARG A 163 -11.94 17.40 19.94
CA ARG A 163 -10.76 16.61 20.24
C ARG A 163 -10.22 15.83 19.05
N THR A 164 -10.98 15.70 17.97
CA THR A 164 -10.51 15.00 16.77
C THR A 164 -9.36 15.77 16.14
N LYS A 165 -8.21 15.11 15.97
CA LYS A 165 -6.98 15.74 15.44
C LYS A 165 -6.48 15.14 14.15
N LEU A 166 -6.88 13.90 13.84
CA LEU A 166 -6.47 13.22 12.61
C LEU A 166 -7.50 12.19 12.20
N VAL A 167 -7.68 12.02 10.89
CA VAL A 167 -8.33 10.85 10.28
C VAL A 167 -7.26 10.05 9.57
N SER A 168 -7.19 8.72 9.79
CA SER A 168 -6.24 7.84 9.11
C SER A 168 -6.98 6.64 8.54
N VAL A 169 -7.15 6.60 7.21
CA VAL A 169 -8.01 5.60 6.54
C VAL A 169 -7.38 5.04 5.28
N THR A 170 -7.70 3.78 4.98
CA THR A 170 -7.30 3.14 3.74
C THR A 170 -8.15 3.62 2.56
N GLN A 171 -7.51 3.87 1.42
CA GLN A 171 -8.22 4.21 0.18
C GLN A 171 -8.86 2.97 -0.45
N VAL A 172 -8.17 1.82 -0.40
CA VAL A 172 -8.67 0.54 -0.91
C VAL A 172 -8.46 -0.53 0.14
N SER A 173 -9.52 -1.26 0.49
CA SER A 173 -9.44 -2.39 1.41
C SER A 173 -8.62 -3.53 0.81
N ASN A 174 -7.57 -3.95 1.52
CA ASN A 174 -6.74 -5.09 1.13
C ASN A 174 -7.45 -6.46 1.25
N VAL A 175 -8.66 -6.47 1.79
CA VAL A 175 -9.49 -7.68 1.94
C VAL A 175 -10.68 -7.64 0.99
N LEU A 176 -11.45 -6.56 1.02
CA LEU A 176 -12.74 -6.46 0.31
C LEU A 176 -12.60 -5.92 -1.11
N GLY A 177 -11.45 -5.30 -1.46
CA GLY A 177 -11.30 -4.55 -2.69
C GLY A 177 -12.15 -3.28 -2.75
N THR A 178 -12.88 -2.95 -1.69
CA THR A 178 -13.72 -1.73 -1.63
C THR A 178 -12.86 -0.50 -1.78
N ILE A 179 -13.19 0.34 -2.75
CA ILE A 179 -12.61 1.68 -2.94
C ILE A 179 -13.41 2.67 -2.10
N ASN A 180 -12.79 3.21 -1.06
CA ASN A 180 -13.42 4.16 -0.16
C ASN A 180 -13.49 5.56 -0.80
N PRO A 181 -14.55 6.35 -0.54
CA PRO A 181 -14.74 7.70 -1.09
C PRO A 181 -13.87 8.74 -0.37
N VAL A 182 -12.53 8.52 -0.38
CA VAL A 182 -11.59 9.30 0.45
C VAL A 182 -11.59 10.79 0.13
N LYS A 183 -11.88 11.19 -1.13
CA LYS A 183 -11.97 12.61 -1.49
C LYS A 183 -13.11 13.32 -0.73
N GLU A 184 -14.25 12.68 -0.61
CA GLU A 184 -15.38 13.19 0.19
C GLU A 184 -15.06 13.14 1.68
N MET A 185 -14.42 12.07 2.15
CA MET A 185 -14.02 11.94 3.55
C MET A 185 -13.00 13.04 3.95
N ILE A 186 -12.06 13.37 3.06
CA ILE A 186 -11.10 14.48 3.26
C ILE A 186 -11.85 15.82 3.33
N ARG A 187 -12.79 16.08 2.42
CA ARG A 187 -13.58 17.31 2.43
C ARG A 187 -14.29 17.49 3.77
N ILE A 188 -14.97 16.46 4.27
CA ILE A 188 -15.67 16.47 5.56
C ILE A 188 -14.69 16.72 6.71
N ALA A 189 -13.55 16.02 6.75
CA ALA A 189 -12.55 16.21 7.79
C ALA A 189 -11.99 17.65 7.80
N HIS A 190 -11.72 18.22 6.62
CA HIS A 190 -11.22 19.59 6.50
C HIS A 190 -12.25 20.63 6.91
N GLU A 191 -13.55 20.40 6.75
CA GLU A 191 -14.61 21.26 7.30
C GLU A 191 -14.58 21.32 8.84
N HIS A 192 -14.07 20.26 9.48
CA HIS A 192 -13.79 20.24 10.92
C HIS A 192 -12.35 20.71 11.29
N GLY A 193 -11.55 21.12 10.31
CA GLY A 193 -10.15 21.50 10.52
C GLY A 193 -9.22 20.35 10.86
N VAL A 194 -9.57 19.12 10.46
CA VAL A 194 -8.86 17.87 10.79
C VAL A 194 -8.11 17.37 9.56
N PRO A 195 -6.77 17.18 9.64
CA PRO A 195 -5.98 16.61 8.56
C PRO A 195 -6.28 15.12 8.35
N VAL A 196 -5.96 14.62 7.13
CA VAL A 196 -6.25 13.25 6.73
C VAL A 196 -4.98 12.55 6.21
N MET A 197 -4.73 11.36 6.78
CA MET A 197 -3.73 10.39 6.32
C MET A 197 -4.41 9.29 5.52
N ILE A 198 -3.92 9.03 4.31
CA ILE A 198 -4.39 7.97 3.43
C ILE A 198 -3.38 6.82 3.40
N ASP A 199 -3.84 5.62 3.76
CA ASP A 199 -3.13 4.39 3.41
C ASP A 199 -3.41 4.05 1.94
N GLY A 200 -2.43 4.32 1.08
CA GLY A 200 -2.47 4.10 -0.37
C GLY A 200 -1.83 2.78 -0.80
N ALA A 201 -1.55 1.87 0.13
CA ALA A 201 -0.82 0.63 -0.17
C ALA A 201 -1.51 -0.26 -1.22
N GLN A 202 -2.82 -0.17 -1.34
CA GLN A 202 -3.62 -0.93 -2.31
C GLN A 202 -4.21 -0.04 -3.43
N SER A 203 -4.10 1.28 -3.37
CA SER A 203 -4.59 2.16 -4.43
C SER A 203 -3.50 2.54 -5.42
N VAL A 204 -2.32 2.91 -4.92
CA VAL A 204 -1.19 3.38 -5.74
C VAL A 204 -0.72 2.36 -6.80
N PRO A 205 -0.76 1.02 -6.57
CA PRO A 205 -0.44 0.04 -7.60
C PRO A 205 -1.43 -0.04 -8.76
N HIS A 206 -2.69 0.35 -8.54
CA HIS A 206 -3.81 0.01 -9.42
C HIS A 206 -4.34 1.19 -10.23
N PHE A 207 -4.35 2.41 -9.67
CA PHE A 207 -4.83 3.61 -10.37
C PHE A 207 -4.04 4.86 -9.99
N ALA A 208 -4.19 5.91 -10.80
CA ALA A 208 -3.53 7.18 -10.55
C ALA A 208 -4.04 7.81 -9.24
N VAL A 209 -3.10 8.17 -8.35
CA VAL A 209 -3.37 8.88 -7.11
C VAL A 209 -2.75 10.28 -7.21
N ASP A 210 -3.60 11.30 -7.21
CA ASP A 210 -3.20 12.71 -7.28
C ASP A 210 -3.44 13.35 -5.90
N VAL A 211 -2.36 13.63 -5.18
CA VAL A 211 -2.45 14.15 -3.80
C VAL A 211 -2.97 15.59 -3.75
N GLN A 212 -2.80 16.36 -4.84
CA GLN A 212 -3.35 17.72 -4.92
C GLN A 212 -4.84 17.71 -5.21
N ASP A 213 -5.31 16.81 -6.09
CA ASP A 213 -6.75 16.65 -6.39
C ASP A 213 -7.51 16.04 -5.20
N LEU A 214 -6.89 15.10 -4.48
CA LEU A 214 -7.44 14.54 -3.23
C LEU A 214 -7.41 15.57 -2.09
N ASP A 215 -6.44 16.44 -2.08
CA ASP A 215 -6.11 17.38 -0.99
C ASP A 215 -5.77 16.68 0.33
N CYS A 216 -5.28 15.42 0.27
CA CYS A 216 -4.87 14.72 1.48
C CYS A 216 -3.64 15.36 2.12
N ASP A 217 -3.53 15.24 3.44
CA ASP A 217 -2.42 15.83 4.20
C ASP A 217 -1.22 14.88 4.27
N PHE A 218 -1.50 13.59 4.26
CA PHE A 218 -0.50 12.53 4.18
C PHE A 218 -0.97 11.39 3.27
N LEU A 219 -0.04 10.74 2.59
CA LEU A 219 -0.26 9.50 1.83
C LEU A 219 0.92 8.56 2.06
N ALA A 220 0.65 7.26 2.29
CA ALA A 220 1.69 6.24 2.40
C ALA A 220 1.49 5.11 1.39
N PHE A 221 2.60 4.63 0.80
CA PHE A 221 2.59 3.42 -0.01
C PHE A 221 3.93 2.68 0.03
N SER A 222 3.94 1.42 -0.41
CA SER A 222 5.11 0.54 -0.42
C SER A 222 5.57 0.22 -1.82
N GLY A 223 6.86 0.29 -2.07
CA GLY A 223 7.47 -0.02 -3.37
C GLY A 223 7.20 -1.44 -3.83
N HIS A 224 7.25 -2.43 -2.93
CA HIS A 224 7.06 -3.84 -3.28
C HIS A 224 5.67 -4.20 -3.77
N LYS A 225 4.67 -3.32 -3.63
CA LYS A 225 3.31 -3.52 -4.18
C LYS A 225 3.12 -2.83 -5.53
N VAL A 226 3.92 -1.82 -5.83
CA VAL A 226 3.88 -1.08 -7.11
C VAL A 226 5.02 -1.51 -8.04
N TYR A 227 5.27 -2.82 -8.11
CA TYR A 227 6.27 -3.47 -8.97
C TYR A 227 7.74 -3.12 -8.66
N GLY A 228 7.97 -2.35 -7.61
CA GLY A 228 9.28 -1.93 -7.10
C GLY A 228 9.88 -2.91 -6.09
N PRO A 229 11.08 -2.64 -5.57
CA PRO A 229 11.76 -3.50 -4.61
C PRO A 229 11.08 -3.51 -3.23
N THR A 230 11.43 -4.51 -2.43
CA THR A 230 11.14 -4.54 -0.99
C THR A 230 12.05 -3.56 -0.25
N GLY A 231 11.68 -3.21 0.98
CA GLY A 231 12.52 -2.38 1.86
C GLY A 231 12.48 -0.88 1.54
N VAL A 232 11.65 -0.46 0.59
CA VAL A 232 11.42 0.95 0.25
C VAL A 232 9.94 1.26 0.22
N GLY A 233 9.58 2.44 0.69
CA GLY A 233 8.25 3.04 0.60
C GLY A 233 8.33 4.54 0.65
N VAL A 234 7.18 5.16 0.61
CA VAL A 234 7.03 6.60 0.55
C VAL A 234 6.01 7.06 1.58
N LEU A 235 6.36 8.12 2.27
CA LEU A 235 5.43 9.01 2.94
C LEU A 235 5.40 10.33 2.18
N TYR A 236 4.26 10.69 1.62
CA TYR A 236 3.95 12.06 1.27
C TYR A 236 3.35 12.77 2.48
N GLY A 237 3.76 14.00 2.73
CA GLY A 237 3.14 14.88 3.71
C GLY A 237 3.19 16.32 3.25
N LYS A 238 2.09 17.08 3.44
CA LYS A 238 2.12 18.53 3.20
C LYS A 238 3.23 19.16 4.06
N GLU A 239 4.03 20.03 3.47
CA GLU A 239 5.21 20.62 4.12
C GLU A 239 4.89 21.24 5.49
N GLU A 240 3.74 21.90 5.61
CA GLU A 240 3.29 22.51 6.87
C GLU A 240 3.13 21.49 8.03
N TRP A 241 2.72 20.26 7.73
CA TRP A 241 2.60 19.19 8.73
C TRP A 241 3.96 18.58 9.03
N LEU A 242 4.76 18.32 8.00
CA LEU A 242 6.12 17.79 8.17
C LEU A 242 7.00 18.76 9.00
N ASP A 243 6.83 20.07 8.83
CA ASP A 243 7.55 21.07 9.62
C ASP A 243 7.15 21.05 11.11
N LYS A 244 5.86 20.88 11.42
CA LYS A 244 5.34 20.82 12.79
C LYS A 244 5.73 19.55 13.53
N MET A 245 5.89 18.45 12.82
CA MET A 245 6.19 17.12 13.41
C MET A 245 7.67 17.05 13.84
N PRO A 246 7.99 16.59 15.06
CA PRO A 246 9.37 16.29 15.45
C PRO A 246 9.93 15.10 14.66
N PRO A 247 11.27 14.91 14.63
CA PRO A 247 11.89 13.75 14.01
C PRO A 247 11.35 12.43 14.59
N TYR A 248 11.24 11.41 13.72
CA TYR A 248 10.83 10.07 14.12
C TYR A 248 12.00 9.23 14.67
N GLN A 249 13.16 9.34 14.02
CA GLN A 249 14.39 8.64 14.39
C GLN A 249 15.52 9.67 14.49
N GLY A 250 16.54 9.38 15.29
CA GLY A 250 17.72 10.19 15.43
C GLY A 250 18.96 9.47 14.89
N GLY A 251 19.83 10.20 14.19
CA GLY A 251 21.07 9.63 13.62
C GLY A 251 21.81 10.64 12.75
N GLY A 252 22.67 10.14 11.88
CA GLY A 252 23.27 10.93 10.81
C GLY A 252 22.26 11.34 9.75
N GLU A 253 22.62 12.18 8.82
CA GLU A 253 21.85 12.75 7.71
C GLU A 253 20.76 13.75 8.15
N MET A 254 19.96 13.43 9.18
CA MET A 254 18.79 14.19 9.61
C MET A 254 19.10 15.38 10.55
N ILE A 255 20.36 15.61 10.85
CA ILE A 255 20.85 16.66 11.77
C ILE A 255 21.56 17.78 11.04
N GLU A 256 21.33 19.03 11.47
CA GLU A 256 22.08 20.21 11.06
C GLU A 256 23.33 20.39 11.95
N HIS A 257 23.14 20.38 13.27
CA HIS A 257 24.23 20.51 14.25
C HIS A 257 23.96 19.64 15.48
N VAL A 258 25.02 19.00 16.01
CA VAL A 258 24.96 18.19 17.23
C VAL A 258 26.03 18.63 18.22
N SER A 259 25.61 18.92 19.45
CA SER A 259 26.48 19.01 20.63
C SER A 259 25.93 18.12 21.74
N PHE A 260 26.68 17.97 22.85
CA PHE A 260 26.16 17.25 24.00
C PHE A 260 24.98 17.95 24.69
N GLU A 261 24.85 19.28 24.51
CA GLU A 261 23.81 20.12 25.11
C GLU A 261 22.56 20.21 24.22
N LYS A 262 22.73 20.19 22.88
CA LYS A 262 21.63 20.44 21.96
C LYS A 262 21.90 19.88 20.57
N THR A 263 20.82 19.39 19.94
CA THR A 263 20.78 19.02 18.51
C THR A 263 19.80 19.92 17.77
N THR A 264 20.16 20.37 16.57
CA THR A 264 19.25 20.93 15.57
C THR A 264 19.12 20.00 14.39
N PHE A 265 17.97 20.04 13.73
CA PHE A 265 17.58 19.07 12.72
C PHE A 265 17.49 19.73 11.34
N GLU A 266 17.74 18.93 10.30
CA GLU A 266 17.51 19.31 8.93
C GLU A 266 16.01 19.59 8.68
N ARG A 267 15.71 20.21 7.55
CA ARG A 267 14.34 20.39 7.09
C ARG A 267 13.78 19.11 6.45
N PRO A 268 12.46 18.96 6.31
CA PRO A 268 11.90 17.91 5.48
C PRO A 268 12.49 17.94 4.05
N PRO A 269 12.72 16.76 3.43
CA PRO A 269 12.41 15.43 3.93
C PRO A 269 13.48 14.84 4.85
N LEU A 270 14.71 15.38 4.83
CA LEU A 270 15.89 14.82 5.53
C LEU A 270 15.67 14.69 7.03
N LYS A 271 14.87 15.56 7.66
CA LYS A 271 14.48 15.45 9.07
C LYS A 271 13.93 14.06 9.45
N PHE A 272 13.36 13.34 8.51
CA PHE A 272 12.74 12.03 8.73
C PHE A 272 13.52 10.85 8.13
N GLU A 273 14.68 11.12 7.52
CA GLU A 273 15.53 10.12 6.86
C GLU A 273 16.86 9.96 7.62
N ALA A 274 16.81 9.26 8.77
CA ALA A 274 17.99 9.07 9.62
C ALA A 274 18.88 7.91 9.12
N GLY A 275 20.18 8.16 9.01
CA GLY A 275 21.18 7.18 8.59
C GLY A 275 21.28 7.04 7.06
N THR A 276 22.16 6.15 6.59
CA THR A 276 22.30 5.88 5.16
C THR A 276 21.01 5.28 4.61
N PRO A 277 20.34 5.94 3.62
CA PRO A 277 19.11 5.40 3.03
C PRO A 277 19.41 4.20 2.11
N ASP A 278 18.37 3.43 1.79
CA ASP A 278 18.46 2.40 0.74
C ASP A 278 18.35 3.07 -0.65
N TYR A 279 19.43 3.74 -1.07
CA TYR A 279 19.47 4.52 -2.32
C TYR A 279 19.29 3.64 -3.56
N VAL A 280 19.71 2.37 -3.53
CA VAL A 280 19.51 1.43 -4.64
C VAL A 280 18.03 1.03 -4.74
N ALA A 281 17.35 0.81 -3.62
CA ALA A 281 15.93 0.51 -3.64
C ALA A 281 15.09 1.73 -4.07
N THR A 282 15.49 2.96 -3.73
CA THR A 282 14.77 4.16 -4.21
C THR A 282 14.90 4.34 -5.72
N HIS A 283 16.09 4.08 -6.30
CA HIS A 283 16.28 4.06 -7.75
C HIS A 283 15.43 2.94 -8.40
N GLY A 284 15.43 1.73 -7.81
CA GLY A 284 14.57 0.64 -8.27
C GLY A 284 13.08 0.99 -8.22
N LEU A 285 12.63 1.69 -7.16
CA LEU A 285 11.27 2.22 -7.07
C LEU A 285 10.95 3.21 -8.19
N ALA A 286 11.85 4.17 -8.45
CA ALA A 286 11.66 5.13 -9.55
C ALA A 286 11.48 4.41 -10.89
N LYS A 287 12.28 3.38 -11.18
CA LYS A 287 12.14 2.58 -12.41
C LYS A 287 10.80 1.84 -12.49
N ALA A 288 10.29 1.37 -11.34
CA ALA A 288 8.95 0.76 -11.30
C ALA A 288 7.85 1.79 -11.60
N LEU A 289 7.94 2.99 -11.01
CA LEU A 289 6.98 4.08 -11.27
C LEU A 289 7.04 4.56 -12.73
N ASP A 290 8.24 4.71 -13.30
CA ASP A 290 8.42 5.01 -14.73
C ASP A 290 7.78 3.93 -15.61
N TYR A 291 7.97 2.64 -15.27
CA TYR A 291 7.40 1.51 -16.00
C TYR A 291 5.87 1.54 -16.03
N VAL A 292 5.23 1.65 -14.85
CA VAL A 292 3.76 1.68 -14.78
C VAL A 292 3.19 2.96 -15.43
N SER A 293 3.90 4.09 -15.31
CA SER A 293 3.52 5.34 -15.98
C SER A 293 3.58 5.21 -17.50
N ALA A 294 4.58 4.52 -18.03
CA ALA A 294 4.72 4.28 -19.47
C ALA A 294 3.61 3.35 -20.01
N LEU A 295 3.13 2.40 -19.22
CA LEU A 295 1.96 1.58 -19.56
C LEU A 295 0.66 2.38 -19.49
N GLY A 296 0.62 3.40 -18.64
CA GLY A 296 -0.54 4.23 -18.31
C GLY A 296 -1.40 3.64 -17.21
N MET A 297 -1.56 4.37 -16.11
CA MET A 297 -2.34 3.91 -14.95
C MET A 297 -3.80 3.64 -15.30
N ASP A 298 -4.41 4.42 -16.19
CA ASP A 298 -5.77 4.19 -16.67
C ASP A 298 -5.90 2.86 -17.45
N ASN A 299 -4.87 2.49 -18.22
CA ASN A 299 -4.86 1.22 -18.95
C ASN A 299 -4.71 0.03 -17.98
N ILE A 300 -3.87 0.18 -16.94
CA ILE A 300 -3.69 -0.83 -15.89
C ILE A 300 -5.02 -1.02 -15.16
N PHE A 301 -5.62 0.06 -14.68
CA PHE A 301 -6.90 0.04 -13.99
C PHE A 301 -8.01 -0.61 -14.84
N ALA A 302 -8.13 -0.22 -16.10
CA ALA A 302 -9.13 -0.80 -17.01
C ALA A 302 -8.92 -2.30 -17.22
N HIS A 303 -7.66 -2.74 -17.36
CA HIS A 303 -7.33 -4.17 -17.49
C HIS A 303 -7.69 -4.96 -16.22
N GLU A 304 -7.31 -4.45 -15.05
CA GLU A 304 -7.56 -5.10 -13.77
C GLU A 304 -9.06 -5.11 -13.41
N GLN A 305 -9.80 -4.06 -13.76
CA GLN A 305 -11.27 -4.01 -13.62
C GLN A 305 -11.96 -5.05 -14.52
N ASP A 306 -11.57 -5.16 -15.79
CA ASP A 306 -12.10 -6.19 -16.70
C ASP A 306 -11.84 -7.60 -16.16
N LEU A 307 -10.62 -7.84 -15.64
CA LEU A 307 -10.24 -9.11 -15.07
C LEU A 307 -11.01 -9.43 -13.78
N THR A 308 -11.22 -8.43 -12.93
CA THR A 308 -11.99 -8.54 -11.69
C THR A 308 -13.45 -8.86 -11.97
N HIS A 309 -14.09 -8.16 -12.90
CA HIS A 309 -15.45 -8.46 -13.32
C HIS A 309 -15.58 -9.88 -13.88
N TYR A 310 -14.65 -10.28 -14.75
CA TYR A 310 -14.63 -11.64 -15.29
C TYR A 310 -14.48 -12.68 -14.18
N ALA A 311 -13.56 -12.47 -13.24
CA ALA A 311 -13.34 -13.37 -12.12
C ALA A 311 -14.59 -13.49 -11.21
N LEU A 312 -15.24 -12.37 -10.89
CA LEU A 312 -16.48 -12.36 -10.10
C LEU A 312 -17.59 -13.15 -10.78
N GLN A 313 -17.77 -13.01 -12.10
CA GLN A 313 -18.75 -13.80 -12.86
C GLN A 313 -18.46 -15.29 -12.76
N GLN A 314 -17.20 -15.71 -13.01
CA GLN A 314 -16.82 -17.11 -13.00
C GLN A 314 -16.86 -17.73 -11.59
N LEU A 315 -16.47 -16.99 -10.56
CA LEU A 315 -16.49 -17.45 -9.17
C LEU A 315 -17.92 -17.65 -8.66
N ARG A 316 -18.87 -16.80 -9.02
CA ARG A 316 -20.29 -16.92 -8.63
C ARG A 316 -20.95 -18.21 -9.14
N GLU A 317 -20.42 -18.81 -10.20
CA GLU A 317 -20.89 -20.10 -10.74
C GLU A 317 -20.36 -21.31 -9.94
N VAL A 318 -19.50 -21.10 -8.94
CA VAL A 318 -18.98 -22.18 -8.09
C VAL A 318 -19.96 -22.43 -6.95
N GLU A 319 -20.42 -23.68 -6.81
CA GLU A 319 -21.32 -24.06 -5.74
C GLU A 319 -20.70 -23.80 -4.36
N GLY A 320 -21.49 -23.19 -3.45
CA GLY A 320 -21.03 -22.84 -2.10
C GLY A 320 -20.10 -21.64 -2.04
N MET A 321 -19.86 -20.93 -3.14
CA MET A 321 -19.03 -19.73 -3.15
C MET A 321 -19.66 -18.59 -2.32
N HIS A 322 -18.88 -18.03 -1.43
CA HIS A 322 -19.22 -16.81 -0.70
C HIS A 322 -18.13 -15.77 -0.93
N ILE A 323 -18.47 -14.66 -1.57
CA ILE A 323 -17.56 -13.54 -1.89
C ILE A 323 -17.83 -12.41 -0.89
N TYR A 324 -16.75 -11.82 -0.34
CA TYR A 324 -16.82 -10.70 0.59
C TYR A 324 -16.50 -9.39 -0.13
N GLY A 325 -17.31 -8.35 0.11
CA GLY A 325 -17.19 -7.06 -0.58
C GLY A 325 -17.80 -7.08 -1.98
N HIS A 326 -17.34 -6.18 -2.86
CA HIS A 326 -17.82 -6.03 -4.24
C HIS A 326 -19.33 -5.78 -4.36
N ALA A 327 -19.89 -4.93 -3.48
CA ALA A 327 -21.26 -4.49 -3.58
C ALA A 327 -21.50 -3.81 -4.94
N GLY A 328 -22.47 -4.32 -5.70
CA GLY A 328 -22.81 -3.81 -7.04
C GLY A 328 -21.72 -3.99 -8.09
N ASP A 329 -20.85 -5.00 -7.94
CA ASP A 329 -19.72 -5.28 -8.83
C ASP A 329 -18.68 -4.16 -8.91
N SER A 330 -18.69 -3.25 -7.94
CA SER A 330 -17.68 -2.21 -7.77
C SER A 330 -16.55 -2.71 -6.86
N GLY A 331 -15.32 -2.29 -7.13
CA GLY A 331 -14.16 -2.65 -6.31
C GLY A 331 -12.88 -2.74 -7.14
N ASP A 332 -11.77 -2.89 -6.44
CA ASP A 332 -10.46 -3.03 -7.04
C ASP A 332 -10.07 -4.52 -7.20
N ALA A 333 -8.89 -4.75 -7.73
CA ALA A 333 -8.28 -6.01 -8.16
C ALA A 333 -8.05 -7.04 -7.03
N VAL A 334 -8.89 -7.06 -5.99
CA VAL A 334 -8.82 -7.95 -4.81
C VAL A 334 -10.15 -8.63 -4.59
N ILE A 335 -10.18 -9.95 -4.58
CA ILE A 335 -11.38 -10.75 -4.29
C ILE A 335 -11.08 -11.69 -3.12
N SER A 336 -11.81 -11.52 -2.00
CA SER A 336 -11.79 -12.44 -0.87
C SER A 336 -13.03 -13.33 -0.87
N PHE A 337 -12.83 -14.62 -0.65
CA PHE A 337 -13.92 -15.60 -0.71
C PHE A 337 -13.69 -16.82 0.21
N ASN A 338 -14.76 -17.55 0.49
CA ASN A 338 -14.76 -18.88 1.06
C ASN A 338 -15.68 -19.81 0.23
N VAL A 339 -15.53 -21.13 0.36
CA VAL A 339 -16.32 -22.12 -0.39
C VAL A 339 -16.91 -23.14 0.56
N GLY A 340 -18.23 -23.16 0.71
CA GLY A 340 -18.93 -24.08 1.60
C GLY A 340 -18.33 -24.13 3.00
N ASN A 341 -18.03 -25.33 3.46
CA ASN A 341 -17.40 -25.56 4.77
C ASN A 341 -15.90 -25.85 4.68
N ILE A 342 -15.27 -25.62 3.51
CA ILE A 342 -13.83 -25.86 3.32
C ILE A 342 -13.05 -24.78 4.07
N HIS A 343 -12.15 -25.21 4.95
CA HIS A 343 -11.29 -24.26 5.66
C HIS A 343 -10.39 -23.51 4.68
N HIS A 344 -10.29 -22.18 4.81
CA HIS A 344 -9.54 -21.35 3.87
C HIS A 344 -8.08 -21.79 3.68
N MET A 345 -7.43 -22.29 4.76
CA MET A 345 -6.05 -22.79 4.69
C MET A 345 -5.96 -24.07 3.84
N ASP A 346 -6.93 -24.98 3.96
CA ASP A 346 -6.94 -26.22 3.18
C ASP A 346 -7.17 -25.91 1.69
N LEU A 347 -8.12 -25.02 1.39
CA LEU A 347 -8.37 -24.59 0.02
C LEU A 347 -7.11 -23.95 -0.60
N GLY A 348 -6.45 -23.02 0.10
CA GLY A 348 -5.23 -22.38 -0.40
C GLY A 348 -4.07 -23.38 -0.57
N THR A 349 -3.88 -24.31 0.37
CA THR A 349 -2.83 -25.33 0.29
C THR A 349 -3.04 -26.26 -0.92
N LEU A 350 -4.29 -26.65 -1.19
CA LEU A 350 -4.60 -27.52 -2.34
C LEU A 350 -4.50 -26.78 -3.67
N LEU A 351 -4.83 -25.47 -3.71
CA LEU A 351 -4.61 -24.62 -4.88
C LEU A 351 -3.13 -24.46 -5.20
N ASP A 352 -2.28 -24.28 -4.18
CA ASP A 352 -0.82 -24.21 -4.34
C ASP A 352 -0.25 -25.45 -5.02
N GLN A 353 -0.73 -26.67 -4.65
CA GLN A 353 -0.35 -27.91 -5.33
C GLN A 353 -0.75 -27.98 -6.81
N LEU A 354 -1.68 -27.13 -7.23
CA LEU A 354 -2.08 -26.95 -8.63
C LEU A 354 -1.28 -25.83 -9.33
N GLY A 355 -0.30 -25.20 -8.66
CA GLY A 355 0.49 -24.09 -9.18
C GLY A 355 -0.19 -22.72 -9.03
N ILE A 356 -1.28 -22.63 -8.25
CA ILE A 356 -2.07 -21.41 -8.09
C ILE A 356 -1.76 -20.78 -6.74
N ALA A 357 -1.04 -19.67 -6.74
CA ALA A 357 -0.66 -18.91 -5.55
C ALA A 357 -1.76 -17.92 -5.17
N VAL A 358 -2.44 -18.17 -4.07
CA VAL A 358 -3.41 -17.29 -3.42
C VAL A 358 -2.98 -17.05 -1.98
N ARG A 359 -3.53 -16.03 -1.33
CA ARG A 359 -3.31 -15.79 0.10
C ARG A 359 -4.47 -16.33 0.93
N THR A 360 -4.17 -16.80 2.16
CA THR A 360 -5.18 -17.29 3.10
C THR A 360 -5.00 -16.67 4.48
N GLY A 361 -6.09 -16.60 5.26
CA GLY A 361 -6.09 -16.15 6.64
C GLY A 361 -6.76 -14.77 6.83
N HIS A 362 -6.33 -14.03 7.85
CA HIS A 362 -6.94 -12.75 8.23
C HIS A 362 -6.38 -11.52 7.47
N HIS A 363 -5.41 -11.69 6.56
CA HIS A 363 -4.81 -10.65 5.70
C HIS A 363 -4.33 -9.40 6.46
N CYS A 364 -3.88 -9.56 7.70
CA CYS A 364 -3.51 -8.46 8.61
C CYS A 364 -4.67 -7.47 8.86
N ALA A 365 -5.92 -7.95 8.91
CA ALA A 365 -7.14 -7.17 9.16
C ALA A 365 -8.10 -7.96 10.06
N GLN A 366 -7.62 -8.40 11.25
CA GLN A 366 -8.42 -9.21 12.18
C GLN A 366 -9.73 -8.54 12.60
N PRO A 367 -9.79 -7.22 12.94
CA PRO A 367 -11.07 -6.59 13.27
C PRO A 367 -12.10 -6.66 12.14
N LEU A 368 -11.64 -6.64 10.88
CA LEU A 368 -12.54 -6.85 9.74
C LEU A 368 -13.02 -8.32 9.65
N MET A 369 -12.16 -9.31 9.92
CA MET A 369 -12.59 -10.72 9.99
C MET A 369 -13.63 -10.94 11.08
N ASP A 370 -13.43 -10.35 12.25
CA ASP A 370 -14.40 -10.39 13.36
C ASP A 370 -15.75 -9.77 12.95
N ARG A 371 -15.72 -8.62 12.24
CA ARG A 371 -16.93 -7.96 11.70
C ARG A 371 -17.65 -8.82 10.66
N LEU A 372 -16.91 -9.58 9.84
CA LEU A 372 -17.46 -10.51 8.84
C LEU A 372 -17.91 -11.85 9.47
N GLY A 373 -17.57 -12.11 10.71
CA GLY A 373 -17.91 -13.35 11.42
C GLY A 373 -17.14 -14.58 10.92
N VAL A 374 -15.90 -14.39 10.41
CA VAL A 374 -15.09 -15.48 9.85
C VAL A 374 -13.66 -15.49 10.44
N LEU A 375 -13.05 -16.69 10.50
CA LEU A 375 -11.66 -16.82 10.97
C LEU A 375 -10.64 -16.31 9.94
N GLY A 376 -11.01 -16.30 8.67
CA GLY A 376 -10.18 -15.88 7.55
C GLY A 376 -10.84 -16.22 6.22
N THR A 377 -10.20 -15.76 5.16
CA THR A 377 -10.66 -15.99 3.78
C THR A 377 -9.52 -16.47 2.90
N VAL A 378 -9.83 -16.98 1.72
CA VAL A 378 -8.91 -17.06 0.58
C VAL A 378 -9.02 -15.73 -0.16
N ARG A 379 -7.88 -15.17 -0.57
CA ARG A 379 -7.82 -13.92 -1.33
C ARG A 379 -7.04 -14.12 -2.62
N ALA A 380 -7.69 -13.86 -3.74
CA ALA A 380 -7.04 -13.67 -5.03
C ALA A 380 -6.90 -12.17 -5.29
N SER A 381 -5.70 -11.73 -5.66
CA SER A 381 -5.42 -10.33 -6.01
C SER A 381 -4.67 -10.28 -7.33
N PHE A 382 -5.18 -9.47 -8.25
CA PHE A 382 -4.67 -9.36 -9.61
C PHE A 382 -3.61 -8.26 -9.71
N GLY A 383 -2.82 -8.33 -10.76
CA GLY A 383 -1.84 -7.33 -11.13
C GLY A 383 -1.82 -7.17 -12.65
N LEU A 384 -1.13 -6.15 -13.11
CA LEU A 384 -1.07 -5.70 -14.51
C LEU A 384 -0.70 -6.80 -15.54
N TYR A 385 -0.19 -7.93 -15.11
CA TYR A 385 0.25 -9.05 -15.97
C TYR A 385 -0.66 -10.28 -15.91
N ASN A 386 -1.70 -10.28 -15.10
CA ASN A 386 -2.60 -11.43 -14.99
C ASN A 386 -3.55 -11.52 -16.18
N THR A 387 -4.05 -12.73 -16.46
CA THR A 387 -4.88 -13.04 -17.63
C THR A 387 -6.19 -13.73 -17.27
N ARG A 388 -7.15 -13.75 -18.20
CA ARG A 388 -8.41 -14.48 -18.03
C ARG A 388 -8.20 -16.00 -17.97
N GLU A 389 -7.22 -16.54 -18.69
CA GLU A 389 -6.85 -17.96 -18.64
C GLU A 389 -6.34 -18.35 -17.25
N GLU A 390 -5.65 -17.46 -16.57
CA GLU A 390 -5.25 -17.67 -15.17
C GLU A 390 -6.45 -17.67 -14.22
N VAL A 391 -7.47 -16.83 -14.47
CA VAL A 391 -8.75 -16.88 -13.73
C VAL A 391 -9.48 -18.18 -13.99
N ASP A 392 -9.53 -18.66 -15.24
CA ASP A 392 -10.14 -19.95 -15.57
C ASP A 392 -9.43 -21.10 -14.83
N ALA A 393 -8.11 -21.06 -14.73
CA ALA A 393 -7.31 -22.02 -13.97
C ALA A 393 -7.66 -21.99 -12.47
N LEU A 394 -7.83 -20.79 -11.87
CA LEU A 394 -8.27 -20.62 -10.49
C LEU A 394 -9.64 -21.27 -10.25
N VAL A 395 -10.62 -20.95 -11.08
CA VAL A 395 -11.99 -21.46 -10.96
C VAL A 395 -12.03 -22.97 -11.14
N ALA A 396 -11.31 -23.53 -12.13
CA ALA A 396 -11.16 -24.96 -12.31
C ALA A 396 -10.48 -25.64 -11.12
N GLY A 397 -9.46 -25.00 -10.56
CA GLY A 397 -8.76 -25.42 -9.34
C GLY A 397 -9.70 -25.49 -8.14
N ILE A 398 -10.49 -24.43 -7.91
CA ILE A 398 -11.49 -24.38 -6.82
C ILE A 398 -12.53 -25.49 -6.98
N LYS A 399 -13.13 -25.65 -8.17
CA LYS A 399 -14.11 -26.73 -8.46
C LYS A 399 -13.51 -28.09 -8.19
N ARG A 400 -12.27 -28.35 -8.62
CA ARG A 400 -11.57 -29.61 -8.37
C ARG A 400 -11.34 -29.86 -6.87
N VAL A 401 -10.93 -28.87 -6.11
CA VAL A 401 -10.73 -28.98 -4.66
C VAL A 401 -12.06 -29.23 -3.96
N SER A 402 -13.12 -28.52 -4.34
CA SER A 402 -14.46 -28.69 -3.74
C SER A 402 -15.03 -30.11 -3.89
N MET A 403 -14.61 -30.85 -4.92
CA MET A 403 -15.02 -32.28 -5.09
C MET A 403 -14.35 -33.23 -4.08
N MET A 404 -13.37 -32.75 -3.27
CA MET A 404 -12.67 -33.58 -2.30
C MET A 404 -13.31 -33.50 -0.90
N PHE A 405 -14.23 -32.55 -0.70
CA PHE A 405 -14.95 -32.29 0.54
C PHE A 405 -16.46 -32.52 0.38
#